data_ab666783f902d0a424f6ca3429da5d88
#
_entry.id   ab666783f902d0a424f6ca3429da5d88
#
_cell.length_a   1.000
_cell.length_b   1.000
_cell.length_c   1.000
_cell.angle_alpha   90.00
_cell.angle_beta   90.00
_cell.angle_gamma   90.00
#
_symmetry.space_group_name_H-M   'P 1'
#
loop_
_entity.id
_entity.type
_entity.pdbx_description
1 polymer ?
#
loop_
_entity_poly.entity_id
_entity_poly.type
_entity_poly.pdbx_seq_one_letter_code
_entity_poly.pdbx_strand_id
1 'polypeptide(L)'
;MSLNRGKQWEMKVKECWHKTMPNSFILRLPDQQSGYHLSSNVSDYIAFKSPRLFLLECKSVLGNTVPFANLTQYEKMLPYKNVEDIFPGFMVWWVEHGIVAWVPVETVECMKKENKKSVNVKNLKDDSTITIIPTVKKRILLDCDFSILMRITK
;
A
#
# COMPACT_ATOMS: atom_id res chain seq x y z
N MET A 1 -19.52 6.19 -17.16
CA MET A 1 -18.03 6.20 -17.18
C MET A 1 -17.50 5.24 -16.13
N SER A 2 -16.60 4.35 -16.51
CA SER A 2 -15.92 3.50 -15.55
C SER A 2 -14.92 4.34 -14.74
N LEU A 3 -14.90 4.14 -13.42
CA LEU A 3 -13.84 4.67 -12.58
C LEU A 3 -12.50 4.12 -13.05
N ASN A 4 -11.45 4.93 -12.99
CA ASN A 4 -10.13 4.40 -13.30
C ASN A 4 -9.73 3.34 -12.25
N ARG A 5 -8.86 2.42 -12.65
CA ARG A 5 -8.46 1.30 -11.83
C ARG A 5 -7.81 1.71 -10.49
N GLY A 6 -7.03 2.78 -10.50
CA GLY A 6 -6.42 3.28 -9.28
C GLY A 6 -7.45 3.66 -8.23
N LYS A 7 -8.47 4.41 -8.63
CA LYS A 7 -9.56 4.80 -7.73
C LYS A 7 -10.40 3.59 -7.29
N GLN A 8 -10.65 2.64 -8.19
CA GLN A 8 -11.34 1.40 -7.82
C GLN A 8 -10.56 0.64 -6.75
N TRP A 9 -9.23 0.56 -6.89
CA TRP A 9 -8.39 -0.10 -5.92
C TRP A 9 -8.40 0.62 -4.55
N GLU A 10 -8.26 1.94 -4.54
CA GLU A 10 -8.37 2.72 -3.30
C GLU A 10 -9.69 2.45 -2.58
N MET A 11 -10.81 2.50 -3.29
CA MET A 11 -12.13 2.23 -2.72
C MET A 11 -12.22 0.80 -2.17
N LYS A 12 -11.64 -0.17 -2.87
CA LYS A 12 -11.64 -1.58 -2.45
C LYS A 12 -10.79 -1.79 -1.19
N VAL A 13 -9.66 -1.11 -1.09
CA VAL A 13 -8.83 -1.13 0.12
C VAL A 13 -9.64 -0.63 1.32
N LYS A 14 -10.30 0.50 1.19
CA LYS A 14 -11.14 1.04 2.26
C LYS A 14 -12.25 0.07 2.67
N GLU A 15 -12.96 -0.49 1.69
CA GLU A 15 -14.03 -1.46 1.93
C GLU A 15 -13.53 -2.68 2.69
N CYS A 16 -12.44 -3.29 2.23
CA CYS A 16 -11.86 -4.47 2.86
C CYS A 16 -11.28 -4.17 4.24
N TRP A 17 -10.71 -2.97 4.43
CA TRP A 17 -10.25 -2.54 5.74
C TRP A 17 -11.38 -2.54 6.75
N HIS A 18 -12.52 -1.94 6.40
CA HIS A 18 -13.68 -1.92 7.30
C HIS A 18 -14.21 -3.33 7.61
N LYS A 19 -14.16 -4.24 6.64
CA LYS A 19 -14.63 -5.63 6.85
C LYS A 19 -13.70 -6.46 7.72
N THR A 20 -12.40 -6.26 7.61
CA THR A 20 -11.41 -7.17 8.20
C THR A 20 -10.66 -6.60 9.40
N MET A 21 -10.85 -5.31 9.68
CA MET A 21 -10.17 -4.60 10.76
C MET A 21 -11.21 -3.95 11.71
N PRO A 22 -11.89 -4.75 12.55
CA PRO A 22 -12.85 -4.20 13.50
C PRO A 22 -12.18 -3.27 14.53
N ASN A 23 -12.92 -2.30 15.04
CA ASN A 23 -12.41 -1.32 16.01
C ASN A 23 -11.18 -0.57 15.49
N SER A 24 -11.26 -0.13 14.25
CA SER A 24 -10.22 0.63 13.56
C SER A 24 -10.82 1.80 12.80
N PHE A 25 -9.98 2.63 12.23
CA PHE A 25 -10.44 3.57 11.22
C PHE A 25 -9.48 3.61 10.03
N ILE A 26 -10.01 4.09 8.90
CA ILE A 26 -9.23 4.42 7.72
C ILE A 26 -9.76 5.74 7.18
N LEU A 27 -8.87 6.72 7.01
CA LEU A 27 -9.19 8.06 6.56
C LEU A 27 -8.45 8.34 5.27
N ARG A 28 -9.22 8.61 4.19
CA ARG A 28 -8.62 9.06 2.94
C ARG A 28 -8.20 10.51 3.07
N LEU A 29 -6.94 10.77 2.72
CA LEU A 29 -6.45 12.13 2.64
C LEU A 29 -6.95 12.75 1.34
N PRO A 30 -7.53 13.97 1.37
CA PRO A 30 -8.10 14.58 0.19
C PRO A 30 -7.01 14.88 -0.85
N ASP A 31 -7.35 14.69 -2.13
CA ASP A 31 -6.48 15.11 -3.21
C ASP A 31 -6.28 16.63 -3.13
N GLN A 32 -5.05 17.07 -3.30
CA GLN A 32 -4.78 18.48 -3.35
C GLN A 32 -5.26 19.03 -4.69
N GLN A 33 -6.36 19.77 -4.64
CA GLN A 33 -6.85 20.52 -5.79
C GLN A 33 -6.28 21.94 -5.71
N SER A 34 -5.68 22.33 -6.82
CA SER A 34 -5.32 23.71 -7.17
C SER A 34 -4.02 24.29 -6.62
N GLY A 35 -3.49 25.13 -7.39
CA GLY A 35 -2.48 26.18 -7.49
C GLY A 35 -1.84 26.81 -6.24
N TYR A 36 -2.18 26.37 -5.05
CA TYR A 36 -1.41 26.68 -3.86
C TYR A 36 -0.35 25.59 -3.67
N HIS A 37 0.90 25.99 -3.51
CA HIS A 37 2.04 25.11 -3.27
C HIS A 37 1.98 24.47 -1.86
N LEU A 38 0.91 23.76 -1.57
CA LEU A 38 0.84 22.94 -0.39
C LEU A 38 1.58 21.64 -0.65
N SER A 39 2.31 21.15 0.33
CA SER A 39 2.96 19.85 0.24
C SER A 39 1.95 18.76 -0.10
N SER A 40 2.26 17.87 -1.05
CA SER A 40 1.40 16.74 -1.36
C SER A 40 1.26 15.83 -0.14
N ASN A 41 0.16 15.05 -0.09
CA ASN A 41 -0.11 14.13 1.02
C ASN A 41 0.99 13.09 1.19
N VAL A 42 1.19 12.63 2.42
CA VAL A 42 2.16 11.57 2.74
C VAL A 42 1.74 10.23 2.15
N SER A 43 0.43 9.99 2.02
CA SER A 43 -0.13 8.74 1.51
C SER A 43 -1.58 8.96 1.07
N ASP A 44 -2.21 7.96 0.45
CA ASP A 44 -3.64 7.99 0.12
C ASP A 44 -4.50 7.91 1.39
N TYR A 45 -4.11 7.04 2.32
CA TYR A 45 -4.84 6.79 3.56
C TYR A 45 -3.94 6.91 4.78
N ILE A 46 -4.55 7.37 5.87
CA ILE A 46 -4.07 7.10 7.22
C ILE A 46 -5.03 6.10 7.83
N ALA A 47 -4.52 4.96 8.26
CA ALA A 47 -5.32 3.90 8.85
C ALA A 47 -4.77 3.53 10.22
N PHE A 48 -5.67 3.29 11.18
CA PHE A 48 -5.28 3.00 12.55
C PHE A 48 -6.05 1.79 13.09
N LYS A 49 -5.32 0.86 13.61
CA LYS A 49 -5.80 -0.23 14.45
C LYS A 49 -4.84 -0.35 15.63
N SER A 50 -5.32 -0.04 16.83
CA SER A 50 -4.45 0.04 18.02
C SER A 50 -3.53 -1.19 18.16
N PRO A 51 -2.23 -1.01 18.38
CA PRO A 51 -1.52 0.26 18.54
C PRO A 51 -0.89 0.81 17.24
N ARG A 52 -1.25 0.28 16.08
CA ARG A 52 -0.54 0.51 14.81
C ARG A 52 -1.20 1.57 13.96
N LEU A 53 -0.40 2.51 13.47
CA LEU A 53 -0.81 3.51 12.48
C LEU A 53 -0.11 3.23 11.15
N PHE A 54 -0.90 3.10 10.09
CA PHE A 54 -0.39 2.84 8.74
C PHE A 54 -0.50 4.10 7.90
N LEU A 55 0.61 4.48 7.28
CA LEU A 55 0.61 5.43 6.17
C LEU A 55 0.56 4.58 4.91
N LEU A 56 -0.60 4.56 4.26
CA LEU A 56 -0.91 3.54 3.27
C LEU A 56 -1.15 4.19 1.90
N GLU A 57 -0.24 3.92 0.97
CA GLU A 57 -0.33 4.34 -0.43
C GLU A 57 -0.79 3.16 -1.27
N CYS A 58 -1.86 3.35 -2.03
CA CYS A 58 -2.40 2.32 -2.90
C CYS A 58 -1.79 2.39 -4.29
N LYS A 59 -1.35 1.26 -4.81
CA LYS A 59 -0.85 1.13 -6.18
C LYS A 59 -1.46 -0.09 -6.85
N SER A 60 -1.77 0.05 -8.14
CA SER A 60 -2.19 -1.09 -8.97
C SER A 60 -1.37 -1.11 -10.25
N VAL A 61 -1.03 -2.30 -10.71
CA VAL A 61 -0.20 -2.49 -11.89
C VAL A 61 -0.74 -3.68 -12.71
N LEU A 62 -0.71 -3.56 -14.04
CA LEU A 62 -1.14 -4.65 -14.93
C LEU A 62 -0.06 -5.72 -15.09
N GLY A 63 1.17 -5.32 -15.35
CA GLY A 63 2.27 -6.25 -15.59
C GLY A 63 2.86 -6.84 -14.31
N ASN A 64 4.13 -7.19 -14.39
CA ASN A 64 4.84 -7.90 -13.32
C ASN A 64 5.52 -6.96 -12.32
N THR A 65 5.84 -5.75 -12.70
CA THR A 65 6.70 -4.86 -11.92
C THR A 65 6.03 -3.55 -11.56
N VAL A 66 6.34 -3.06 -10.37
CA VAL A 66 6.06 -1.68 -9.94
C VAL A 66 7.39 -0.93 -9.93
N PRO A 67 7.64 -0.03 -10.88
CA PRO A 67 8.84 0.79 -10.85
C PRO A 67 8.86 1.71 -9.63
N PHE A 68 10.02 1.88 -9.00
CA PHE A 68 10.13 2.80 -7.86
C PHE A 68 9.82 4.25 -8.25
N ALA A 69 10.04 4.62 -9.51
CA ALA A 69 9.66 5.93 -10.02
C ALA A 69 8.16 6.22 -9.88
N ASN A 70 7.32 5.17 -9.86
CA ASN A 70 5.88 5.30 -9.68
C ASN A 70 5.47 5.37 -8.20
N LEU A 71 6.39 5.13 -7.27
CA LEU A 71 6.16 5.24 -5.83
C LEU A 71 6.47 6.67 -5.37
N THR A 72 5.66 7.61 -5.83
CA THR A 72 5.91 9.06 -5.68
C THR A 72 5.90 9.54 -4.24
N GLN A 73 5.29 8.80 -3.33
CA GLN A 73 5.22 9.14 -1.91
C GLN A 73 6.36 8.53 -1.07
N TYR A 74 7.27 7.82 -1.71
CA TYR A 74 8.38 7.16 -1.04
C TYR A 74 9.17 8.12 -0.14
N GLU A 75 9.63 9.25 -0.71
CA GLU A 75 10.44 10.23 0.03
C GLU A 75 9.70 10.83 1.23
N LYS A 76 8.39 11.00 1.11
CA LYS A 76 7.56 11.55 2.20
C LYS A 76 7.29 10.56 3.31
N MET A 77 7.21 9.28 3.00
CA MET A 77 7.00 8.23 4.00
C MET A 77 8.27 7.81 4.70
N LEU A 78 9.42 7.96 4.04
CA LEU A 78 10.70 7.48 4.53
C LEU A 78 11.09 7.99 5.93
N PRO A 79 10.85 9.27 6.29
CA PRO A 79 11.17 9.76 7.64
C PRO A 79 10.44 9.04 8.78
N TYR A 80 9.34 8.38 8.49
CA TYR A 80 8.50 7.72 9.50
C TYR A 80 8.85 6.24 9.71
N LYS A 81 9.81 5.71 8.94
CA LYS A 81 10.17 4.29 9.00
C LYS A 81 10.63 3.80 10.38
N ASN A 82 11.25 4.69 11.16
CA ASN A 82 11.79 4.36 12.48
C ASN A 82 10.91 4.84 13.64
N VAL A 83 9.75 5.40 13.34
CA VAL A 83 8.83 5.82 14.41
C VAL A 83 8.06 4.59 14.90
N GLU A 84 8.09 4.37 16.20
CA GLU A 84 7.42 3.25 16.84
C GLU A 84 5.93 3.26 16.49
N ASP A 85 5.39 2.10 16.18
CA ASP A 85 3.98 1.87 15.83
C ASP A 85 3.48 2.61 14.58
N ILE A 86 4.34 3.28 13.83
CA ILE A 86 4.02 3.82 12.50
C ILE A 86 4.57 2.89 11.42
N PHE A 87 3.68 2.50 10.49
CA PHE A 87 3.98 1.58 9.40
C PHE A 87 3.73 2.28 8.06
N PRO A 88 4.75 2.94 7.47
CA PRO A 88 4.62 3.55 6.14
C PRO A 88 4.88 2.52 5.05
N GLY A 89 4.05 2.51 4.02
CA GLY A 89 4.26 1.58 2.92
C GLY A 89 3.19 1.61 1.84
N PHE A 90 3.29 0.64 0.96
CA PHE A 90 2.50 0.54 -0.26
C PHE A 90 1.64 -0.72 -0.25
N MET A 91 0.35 -0.55 -0.49
CA MET A 91 -0.59 -1.66 -0.72
C MET A 91 -0.73 -1.83 -2.22
N VAL A 92 -0.05 -2.83 -2.76
CA VAL A 92 0.08 -3.04 -4.21
C VAL A 92 -0.79 -4.18 -4.68
N TRP A 93 -1.55 -3.93 -5.74
CA TRP A 93 -2.34 -4.94 -6.44
C TRP A 93 -1.75 -5.20 -7.82
N TRP A 94 -1.21 -6.42 -8.02
CA TRP A 94 -0.82 -6.92 -9.34
C TRP A 94 -2.05 -7.54 -9.99
N VAL A 95 -2.69 -6.77 -10.87
CA VAL A 95 -4.05 -7.04 -11.36
C VAL A 95 -4.15 -8.38 -12.09
N GLU A 96 -3.25 -8.62 -13.03
CA GLU A 96 -3.27 -9.84 -13.86
C GLU A 96 -2.92 -11.10 -13.06
N HIS A 97 -2.22 -10.94 -11.96
CA HIS A 97 -1.81 -12.05 -11.10
C HIS A 97 -2.79 -12.30 -9.94
N GLY A 98 -3.72 -11.39 -9.71
CA GLY A 98 -4.64 -11.48 -8.58
C GLY A 98 -3.93 -11.48 -7.23
N ILE A 99 -2.79 -10.80 -7.13
CA ILE A 99 -1.96 -10.76 -5.93
C ILE A 99 -1.96 -9.35 -5.34
N VAL A 100 -2.16 -9.29 -4.03
CA VAL A 100 -2.03 -8.06 -3.25
C VAL A 100 -0.92 -8.26 -2.23
N ALA A 101 -0.07 -7.26 -2.06
CA ALA A 101 0.99 -7.30 -1.06
C ALA A 101 1.19 -5.94 -0.39
N TRP A 102 1.55 -6.00 0.89
CA TRP A 102 2.04 -4.86 1.63
C TRP A 102 3.56 -4.79 1.49
N VAL A 103 4.02 -3.69 0.93
CA VAL A 103 5.46 -3.43 0.72
C VAL A 103 5.86 -2.25 1.61
N PRO A 104 6.57 -2.51 2.72
CA PRO A 104 7.05 -1.43 3.59
C PRO A 104 8.01 -0.49 2.87
N VAL A 105 8.02 0.78 3.29
CA VAL A 105 8.95 1.76 2.74
C VAL A 105 10.41 1.36 2.95
N GLU A 106 10.72 0.70 4.06
CA GLU A 106 12.06 0.19 4.37
C GLU A 106 12.50 -0.88 3.36
N THR A 107 11.56 -1.70 2.90
CA THR A 107 11.83 -2.71 1.88
C THR A 107 12.27 -2.04 0.57
N VAL A 108 11.55 -1.00 0.16
CA VAL A 108 11.91 -0.21 -1.02
C VAL A 108 13.28 0.44 -0.85
N GLU A 109 13.56 1.00 0.33
CA GLU A 109 14.87 1.58 0.64
C GLU A 109 16.00 0.55 0.49
N CYS A 110 15.84 -0.64 1.06
CA CYS A 110 16.82 -1.71 0.94
C CYS A 110 17.04 -2.13 -0.52
N MET A 111 15.94 -2.29 -1.26
CA MET A 111 16.02 -2.64 -2.68
C MET A 111 16.75 -1.57 -3.50
N LYS A 112 16.52 -0.29 -3.20
CA LYS A 112 17.24 0.82 -3.85
C LYS A 112 18.73 0.77 -3.56
N LYS A 113 19.13 0.47 -2.33
CA LYS A 113 20.54 0.30 -1.95
C LYS A 113 21.20 -0.88 -2.66
N GLU A 114 20.42 -1.89 -3.05
CA GLU A 114 20.88 -3.02 -3.84
C GLU A 114 20.85 -2.75 -5.36
N ASN A 115 20.63 -1.49 -5.77
CA ASN A 115 20.51 -1.05 -7.16
C ASN A 115 19.33 -1.64 -7.93
N LYS A 116 18.32 -2.15 -7.24
CA LYS A 116 17.05 -2.54 -7.86
C LYS A 116 16.24 -1.29 -8.19
N LYS A 117 15.38 -1.39 -9.21
CA LYS A 117 14.57 -0.28 -9.70
C LYS A 117 13.07 -0.52 -9.63
N SER A 118 12.66 -1.70 -9.21
CA SER A 118 11.25 -2.09 -9.17
C SER A 118 11.00 -3.23 -8.21
N VAL A 119 9.73 -3.39 -7.81
CA VAL A 119 9.25 -4.58 -7.11
C VAL A 119 8.60 -5.49 -8.15
N ASN A 120 9.08 -6.73 -8.25
CA ASN A 120 8.56 -7.73 -9.19
C ASN A 120 7.69 -8.74 -8.44
N VAL A 121 6.51 -9.02 -8.98
CA VAL A 121 5.57 -9.98 -8.40
C VAL A 121 6.17 -11.38 -8.23
N LYS A 122 7.09 -11.76 -9.11
CA LYS A 122 7.75 -13.07 -9.05
C LYS A 122 8.67 -13.25 -7.84
N ASN A 123 9.13 -12.15 -7.25
CA ASN A 123 10.11 -12.15 -6.17
C ASN A 123 9.50 -11.80 -4.80
N LEU A 124 8.18 -11.66 -4.70
CA LEU A 124 7.54 -11.27 -3.44
C LEU A 124 7.81 -12.26 -2.30
N LYS A 125 7.81 -13.55 -2.62
CA LYS A 125 8.05 -14.60 -1.60
C LYS A 125 9.50 -14.69 -1.14
N ASP A 126 10.42 -14.12 -1.90
CA ASP A 126 11.85 -14.13 -1.58
C ASP A 126 12.22 -13.06 -0.55
N ASP A 127 11.35 -12.11 -0.30
CA ASP A 127 11.56 -11.03 0.66
C ASP A 127 10.60 -11.17 1.84
N SER A 128 11.13 -11.56 2.99
CA SER A 128 10.34 -11.79 4.20
C SER A 128 9.71 -10.51 4.79
N THR A 129 10.16 -9.34 4.35
CA THR A 129 9.60 -8.05 4.80
C THR A 129 8.33 -7.68 4.04
N ILE A 130 8.08 -8.31 2.89
CA ILE A 130 6.86 -8.12 2.12
C ILE A 130 5.80 -9.09 2.61
N THR A 131 4.60 -8.59 2.86
CA THR A 131 3.48 -9.42 3.33
C THR A 131 2.47 -9.58 2.20
N ILE A 132 2.28 -10.81 1.72
CA ILE A 132 1.22 -11.13 0.77
C ILE A 132 -0.11 -11.15 1.52
N ILE A 133 -1.06 -10.37 1.05
CA ILE A 133 -2.37 -10.24 1.68
C ILE A 133 -3.27 -11.39 1.20
N PRO A 134 -3.90 -12.14 2.13
CA PRO A 134 -4.89 -13.14 1.72
C PRO A 134 -6.02 -12.51 0.92
N THR A 135 -6.32 -13.06 -0.24
CA THR A 135 -7.32 -12.53 -1.15
C THR A 135 -8.26 -13.62 -1.64
N VAL A 136 -9.52 -13.21 -1.89
CA VAL A 136 -10.52 -14.06 -2.57
C VAL A 136 -10.94 -13.33 -3.83
N LYS A 137 -10.78 -13.99 -4.99
CA LYS A 137 -11.13 -13.41 -6.27
C LYS A 137 -12.66 -13.33 -6.41
N LYS A 138 -13.16 -12.13 -6.73
CA LYS A 138 -14.53 -11.87 -7.12
C LYS A 138 -14.58 -11.64 -8.64
N ARG A 139 -15.76 -11.34 -9.20
CA ARG A 139 -15.92 -11.17 -10.66
C ARG A 139 -14.97 -10.15 -11.27
N ILE A 140 -14.79 -9.01 -10.61
CA ILE A 140 -14.02 -7.87 -11.13
C ILE A 140 -12.89 -7.49 -10.19
N LEU A 141 -13.14 -7.54 -8.90
CA LEU A 141 -12.20 -7.11 -7.86
C LEU A 141 -11.91 -8.25 -6.88
N LEU A 142 -10.95 -8.04 -6.01
CA LEU A 142 -10.57 -8.97 -4.96
C LEU A 142 -11.18 -8.55 -3.63
N ASP A 143 -11.52 -9.51 -2.78
CA ASP A 143 -11.68 -9.26 -1.36
C ASP A 143 -10.35 -9.56 -0.68
N CYS A 144 -9.93 -8.67 0.20
CA CYS A 144 -8.65 -8.74 0.91
C CYS A 144 -8.88 -8.86 2.41
N ASP A 145 -8.08 -9.69 3.07
CA ASP A 145 -8.05 -9.76 4.52
C ASP A 145 -6.81 -9.02 5.05
N PHE A 146 -7.01 -7.79 5.53
CA PHE A 146 -5.93 -6.96 6.04
C PHE A 146 -5.55 -7.27 7.50
N SER A 147 -6.26 -8.17 8.17
CA SER A 147 -5.95 -8.51 9.58
C SER A 147 -4.52 -9.03 9.76
N ILE A 148 -3.93 -9.60 8.73
CA ILE A 148 -2.53 -10.05 8.74
C ILE A 148 -1.55 -8.90 9.05
N LEU A 149 -1.91 -7.65 8.73
CA LEU A 149 -1.07 -6.48 9.01
C LEU A 149 -0.83 -6.27 10.51
N MET A 150 -1.68 -6.83 11.36
CA MET A 150 -1.50 -6.76 12.81
C MET A 150 -0.43 -7.71 13.34
N ARG A 151 0.12 -8.57 12.49
CA ARG A 151 1.15 -9.56 12.83
C ARG A 151 2.52 -9.21 12.25
N ILE A 152 2.60 -8.22 11.37
CA ILE A 152 3.89 -7.83 10.78
C ILE A 152 4.78 -7.19 11.84
N THR A 153 6.10 -7.34 11.65
CA THR A 153 7.11 -6.72 12.51
C THR A 153 7.89 -5.68 11.72
N LYS A 154 8.40 -4.70 12.44
CA LYS A 154 9.33 -3.73 11.86
C LYS A 154 10.75 -4.24 11.86
#